data_719fde45cb8df48cf3af88b0337c3420
#
_entry.id   719fde45cb8df48cf3af88b0337c3420
#
_cell.length_a   1.000
_cell.length_b   1.000
_cell.length_c   1.000
_cell.angle_alpha   90.00
_cell.angle_beta   90.00
_cell.angle_gamma   90.00
#
_symmetry.space_group_name_H-M   'P 1'
#
loop_
_entity.id
_entity.type
_entity.pdbx_description
1 polymer ?
#
loop_
_entity_poly.entity_id
_entity_poly.type
_entity_poly.pdbx_seq_one_letter_code
_entity_poly.pdbx_strand_id
1 'polypeptide(L)'
;MNSLPVPSTIARIAPDGNLTPRQKRRVMIDMLKRRVRPGTGSSAEFMRRRTATNPWPDLRPILRGIDWVIVGGVATRAYMPERMTKDMDILVNENDGQAVVAKLEGAGYQIISRLAISGYAMRSPEGIEIDVIFGSHPWLKDMLVHLKSDPAGYPVIGLPYLILLKMAAQRAQDWADVSRMLGLASDIELDEVRAVVARYTPEDIEDLESLIFIGKKEQEVPPTTE
;
A
#
# COMPACT_ATOMS: atom_id res chain seq x y z
N MET A 1 -0.46 -31.47 19.78
CA MET A 1 -1.20 -30.33 19.19
C MET A 1 -1.97 -30.84 17.99
N ASN A 2 -3.30 -30.91 18.05
CA ASN A 2 -4.11 -31.33 16.91
C ASN A 2 -4.06 -30.20 15.87
N SER A 3 -3.38 -30.46 14.75
CA SER A 3 -3.43 -29.55 13.61
C SER A 3 -4.86 -29.52 13.07
N LEU A 4 -5.39 -28.32 12.81
CA LEU A 4 -6.68 -28.16 12.15
C LEU A 4 -6.66 -28.86 10.76
N PRO A 5 -7.74 -29.53 10.36
CA PRO A 5 -7.79 -30.16 9.05
C PRO A 5 -7.68 -29.10 7.93
N VAL A 6 -6.85 -29.39 6.94
CA VAL A 6 -6.67 -28.49 5.78
C VAL A 6 -7.96 -28.49 4.96
N PRO A 7 -8.62 -27.32 4.73
CA PRO A 7 -9.80 -27.23 3.90
C PRO A 7 -9.56 -27.77 2.49
N SER A 8 -10.54 -28.46 1.89
CA SER A 8 -10.40 -29.13 0.59
C SER A 8 -9.97 -28.20 -0.55
N THR A 9 -10.38 -26.93 -0.51
CA THR A 9 -9.98 -25.90 -1.47
C THR A 9 -8.48 -25.56 -1.38
N ILE A 10 -7.91 -25.61 -0.17
CA ILE A 10 -6.49 -25.39 0.07
C ILE A 10 -5.70 -26.67 -0.21
N ALA A 11 -6.21 -27.82 0.23
CA ALA A 11 -5.54 -29.10 0.02
C ALA A 11 -5.35 -29.46 -1.47
N ARG A 12 -6.19 -28.94 -2.37
CA ARG A 12 -6.02 -29.10 -3.82
C ARG A 12 -4.80 -28.36 -4.38
N ILE A 13 -4.33 -27.32 -3.70
CA ILE A 13 -3.21 -26.46 -4.11
C ILE A 13 -1.96 -26.79 -3.28
N ALA A 14 -2.15 -27.02 -1.99
CA ALA A 14 -1.13 -27.38 -1.02
C ALA A 14 -1.70 -28.45 -0.07
N PRO A 15 -1.46 -29.75 -0.30
CA PRO A 15 -2.02 -30.83 0.51
C PRO A 15 -1.65 -30.75 2.00
N ASP A 16 -0.48 -30.20 2.30
CA ASP A 16 0.03 -29.96 3.65
C ASP A 16 -0.49 -28.66 4.29
N GLY A 17 -1.29 -27.88 3.56
CA GLY A 17 -1.80 -26.58 4.00
C GLY A 17 -0.79 -25.43 3.90
N ASN A 18 0.44 -25.69 3.49
CA ASN A 18 1.52 -24.70 3.41
C ASN A 18 1.53 -24.01 2.04
N LEU A 19 0.70 -22.97 1.89
CA LEU A 19 0.68 -22.17 0.68
C LEU A 19 1.91 -21.26 0.59
N THR A 20 2.55 -21.27 -0.57
CA THR A 20 3.54 -20.24 -0.92
C THR A 20 2.87 -18.85 -0.97
N PRO A 21 3.63 -17.74 -0.85
CA PRO A 21 3.08 -16.41 -0.98
C PRO A 21 2.27 -16.20 -2.27
N ARG A 22 2.75 -16.70 -3.42
CA ARG A 22 2.06 -16.63 -4.71
C ARG A 22 0.75 -17.44 -4.72
N GLN A 23 0.74 -18.61 -4.11
CA GLN A 23 -0.47 -19.43 -3.98
C GLN A 23 -1.51 -18.77 -3.07
N LYS A 24 -1.08 -18.18 -1.93
CA LYS A 24 -1.97 -17.41 -1.03
C LYS A 24 -2.65 -16.28 -1.80
N ARG A 25 -1.87 -15.50 -2.55
CA ARG A 25 -2.36 -14.40 -3.37
C ARG A 25 -3.41 -14.89 -4.36
N ARG A 26 -3.12 -15.92 -5.13
CA ARG A 26 -4.04 -16.47 -6.14
C ARG A 26 -5.36 -16.95 -5.52
N VAL A 27 -5.32 -17.66 -4.39
CA VAL A 27 -6.51 -18.08 -3.65
C VAL A 27 -7.36 -16.89 -3.21
N MET A 28 -6.72 -15.83 -2.69
CA MET A 28 -7.42 -14.60 -2.27
C MET A 28 -8.10 -13.91 -3.44
N ILE A 29 -7.39 -13.72 -4.54
CA ILE A 29 -7.93 -13.08 -5.75
C ILE A 29 -9.10 -13.89 -6.33
N ASP A 30 -8.99 -15.21 -6.40
CA ASP A 30 -10.07 -16.07 -6.88
C ASP A 30 -11.32 -16.00 -5.99
N MET A 31 -11.14 -15.88 -4.67
CA MET A 31 -12.25 -15.68 -3.74
C MET A 31 -12.91 -14.32 -3.95
N LEU A 32 -12.14 -13.26 -4.11
CA LEU A 32 -12.65 -11.91 -4.37
C LEU A 32 -13.41 -11.85 -5.69
N LYS A 33 -12.86 -12.39 -6.79
CA LYS A 33 -13.53 -12.47 -8.09
C LYS A 33 -14.91 -13.12 -8.04
N ARG A 34 -15.06 -14.16 -7.21
CA ARG A 34 -16.35 -14.87 -7.05
C ARG A 34 -17.38 -14.10 -6.24
N ARG A 35 -16.96 -13.17 -5.41
CA ARG A 35 -17.80 -12.43 -4.45
C ARG A 35 -18.06 -10.99 -4.85
N VAL A 36 -17.27 -10.43 -5.75
CA VAL A 36 -17.41 -9.05 -6.19
C VAL A 36 -18.77 -8.81 -6.86
N ARG A 37 -19.42 -7.71 -6.49
CA ARG A 37 -20.71 -7.28 -7.04
C ARG A 37 -20.67 -5.77 -7.29
N PRO A 38 -21.44 -5.26 -8.26
CA PRO A 38 -21.60 -3.82 -8.47
C PRO A 38 -22.06 -3.12 -7.20
N GLY A 39 -21.50 -1.94 -6.92
CA GLY A 39 -21.90 -1.10 -5.80
C GLY A 39 -21.45 -1.58 -4.41
N THR A 40 -20.62 -2.64 -4.32
CA THR A 40 -20.07 -3.10 -3.02
C THR A 40 -18.86 -2.30 -2.56
N GLY A 41 -18.30 -1.47 -3.45
CA GLY A 41 -17.24 -0.53 -3.10
C GLY A 41 -17.75 0.57 -2.15
N SER A 42 -16.89 1.03 -1.25
CA SER A 42 -17.21 2.19 -0.40
C SER A 42 -17.36 3.42 -1.27
N SER A 43 -18.49 4.14 -1.18
CA SER A 43 -18.69 5.35 -1.96
C SER A 43 -17.58 6.38 -1.63
N ALA A 44 -16.99 6.96 -2.67
CA ALA A 44 -15.96 7.98 -2.51
C ALA A 44 -16.45 9.17 -1.68
N GLU A 45 -17.74 9.53 -1.79
CA GLU A 45 -18.36 10.60 -1.04
C GLU A 45 -18.45 10.30 0.47
N PHE A 46 -18.89 9.10 0.84
CA PHE A 46 -18.96 8.67 2.24
C PHE A 46 -17.57 8.69 2.90
N MET A 47 -16.58 8.24 2.18
CA MET A 47 -15.20 8.13 2.70
C MET A 47 -14.49 9.49 2.76
N ARG A 48 -14.76 10.43 1.82
CA ARG A 48 -14.25 11.82 1.89
C ARG A 48 -14.71 12.55 3.16
N ARG A 49 -15.87 12.18 3.71
CA ARG A 49 -16.39 12.71 4.98
C ARG A 49 -15.72 12.10 6.21
N ARG A 50 -14.97 11.01 6.05
CA ARG A 50 -14.21 10.32 7.10
C ARG A 50 -12.71 10.59 6.96
N THR A 51 -12.32 11.81 6.62
CA THR A 51 -10.92 12.19 6.70
C THR A 51 -10.43 11.96 8.12
N ALA A 52 -9.38 11.15 8.27
CA ALA A 52 -8.77 10.94 9.56
C ALA A 52 -8.27 12.30 10.07
N THR A 53 -8.75 12.69 11.23
CA THR A 53 -8.42 13.96 11.86
C THR A 53 -7.07 13.96 12.55
N ASN A 54 -6.33 12.84 12.49
CA ASN A 54 -5.01 12.74 13.09
C ASN A 54 -4.00 13.52 12.26
N PRO A 55 -3.45 14.62 12.79
CA PRO A 55 -2.40 15.35 12.12
C PRO A 55 -1.13 14.49 12.10
N TRP A 56 -0.66 14.15 10.91
CA TRP A 56 0.64 13.51 10.75
C TRP A 56 1.75 14.55 10.97
N PRO A 57 2.88 14.18 11.59
CA PRO A 57 3.98 15.11 11.80
C PRO A 57 4.58 15.57 10.47
N ASP A 58 4.89 16.86 10.37
CA ASP A 58 5.54 17.42 9.21
C ASP A 58 7.05 17.14 9.24
N LEU A 59 7.48 16.17 8.45
CA LEU A 59 8.89 15.79 8.36
C LEU A 59 9.69 16.65 7.36
N ARG A 60 9.04 17.50 6.55
CA ARG A 60 9.72 18.31 5.52
C ARG A 60 10.81 19.24 6.09
N PRO A 61 10.61 19.93 7.22
CA PRO A 61 11.67 20.75 7.83
C PRO A 61 12.83 19.91 8.34
N ILE A 62 12.55 18.74 8.93
CA ILE A 62 13.53 17.85 9.56
C ILE A 62 14.39 17.17 8.50
N LEU A 63 13.76 16.65 7.45
CA LEU A 63 14.41 15.86 6.40
C LEU A 63 14.84 16.69 5.19
N ARG A 64 14.96 18.03 5.36
CA ARG A 64 15.43 18.91 4.28
C ARG A 64 16.76 18.41 3.70
N GLY A 65 16.80 18.28 2.36
CA GLY A 65 17.97 17.86 1.61
C GLY A 65 18.15 16.34 1.52
N ILE A 66 17.17 15.56 1.99
CA ILE A 66 17.10 14.11 1.80
C ILE A 66 15.83 13.81 1.02
N ASP A 67 15.92 12.91 0.05
CA ASP A 67 14.77 12.41 -0.69
C ASP A 67 14.02 11.38 0.14
N TRP A 68 12.76 11.64 0.40
CA TRP A 68 11.86 10.74 1.13
C TRP A 68 10.43 10.87 0.63
N VAL A 69 9.63 9.83 0.83
CA VAL A 69 8.22 9.82 0.45
C VAL A 69 7.39 9.05 1.46
N ILE A 70 6.14 9.46 1.63
CA ILE A 70 5.15 8.67 2.36
C ILE A 70 4.74 7.48 1.52
N VAL A 71 4.71 6.31 2.15
CA VAL A 71 4.26 5.03 1.59
C VAL A 71 3.15 4.43 2.46
N GLY A 72 2.87 3.15 2.31
CA GLY A 72 1.98 2.41 3.23
C GLY A 72 0.54 2.89 3.25
N GLY A 73 -0.03 2.93 4.46
CA GLY A 73 -1.44 3.25 4.68
C GLY A 73 -1.77 4.72 4.43
N VAL A 74 -0.93 5.63 4.90
CA VAL A 74 -1.14 7.08 4.75
C VAL A 74 -1.06 7.50 3.28
N ALA A 75 -0.18 6.89 2.48
CA ALA A 75 -0.05 7.19 1.06
C ALA A 75 -1.33 6.94 0.26
N THR A 76 -2.17 6.00 0.68
CA THR A 76 -3.40 5.65 -0.05
C THR A 76 -4.38 6.81 -0.16
N ARG A 77 -4.31 7.81 0.76
CA ARG A 77 -5.20 8.99 0.74
C ARG A 77 -5.03 9.90 -0.48
N ALA A 78 -3.93 9.75 -1.21
CA ALA A 78 -3.73 10.45 -2.48
C ALA A 78 -4.54 9.83 -3.64
N TYR A 79 -5.02 8.58 -3.49
CA TYR A 79 -5.61 7.77 -4.55
C TYR A 79 -7.00 7.23 -4.24
N MET A 80 -7.36 7.18 -2.98
CA MET A 80 -8.68 6.74 -2.52
C MET A 80 -9.03 7.47 -1.21
N PRO A 81 -10.31 7.42 -0.79
CA PRO A 81 -10.71 7.94 0.51
C PRO A 81 -9.89 7.33 1.65
N GLU A 82 -9.44 8.20 2.57
CA GLU A 82 -8.55 7.82 3.66
C GLU A 82 -9.18 6.73 4.55
N ARG A 83 -8.37 5.76 4.92
CA ARG A 83 -8.70 4.77 5.94
C ARG A 83 -7.90 5.02 7.21
N MET A 84 -8.41 4.52 8.34
CA MET A 84 -7.66 4.56 9.58
C MET A 84 -6.35 3.77 9.46
N THR A 85 -5.26 4.43 9.85
CA THR A 85 -3.95 3.80 10.06
C THR A 85 -3.37 4.33 11.37
N LYS A 86 -2.49 3.57 12.01
CA LYS A 86 -1.92 3.91 13.32
C LYS A 86 -0.56 4.59 13.20
N ASP A 87 0.10 4.35 12.09
CA ASP A 87 1.49 4.68 11.81
C ASP A 87 1.61 5.40 10.46
N MET A 88 2.66 6.15 10.30
CA MET A 88 3.05 6.75 9.03
C MET A 88 4.32 6.06 8.53
N ASP A 89 4.22 5.42 7.38
CA ASP A 89 5.37 4.80 6.74
C ASP A 89 6.08 5.81 5.83
N ILE A 90 7.38 5.98 5.95
CA ILE A 90 8.21 6.72 5.00
C ILE A 90 9.25 5.80 4.37
N LEU A 91 9.49 6.00 3.08
CA LEU A 91 10.53 5.29 2.33
C LEU A 91 11.65 6.26 2.00
N VAL A 92 12.87 5.86 2.31
CA VAL A 92 14.10 6.58 1.99
C VAL A 92 15.09 5.64 1.30
N ASN A 93 16.07 6.21 0.57
CA ASN A 93 17.15 5.39 0.05
C ASN A 93 17.95 4.77 1.22
N GLU A 94 18.34 3.50 1.11
CA GLU A 94 19.06 2.82 2.19
C GLU A 94 20.39 3.53 2.54
N ASN A 95 21.03 4.16 1.56
CA ASN A 95 22.26 4.95 1.80
C ASN A 95 22.01 6.17 2.69
N ASP A 96 20.80 6.72 2.69
CA ASP A 96 20.41 7.88 3.49
C ASP A 96 19.75 7.48 4.81
N GLY A 97 19.43 6.21 4.99
CA GLY A 97 18.64 5.71 6.12
C GLY A 97 19.16 6.11 7.49
N GLN A 98 20.48 5.96 7.72
CA GLN A 98 21.10 6.34 9.01
C GLN A 98 21.10 7.86 9.23
N ALA A 99 21.30 8.64 8.17
CA ALA A 99 21.22 10.09 8.26
C ALA A 99 19.80 10.58 8.58
N VAL A 100 18.78 9.91 8.02
CA VAL A 100 17.36 10.17 8.34
C VAL A 100 17.08 9.89 9.81
N VAL A 101 17.48 8.72 10.31
CA VAL A 101 17.31 8.36 11.72
C VAL A 101 17.99 9.39 12.64
N ALA A 102 19.23 9.76 12.37
CA ALA A 102 19.96 10.75 13.17
C ALA A 102 19.28 12.14 13.18
N LYS A 103 18.73 12.58 12.02
CA LYS A 103 17.97 13.84 11.95
C LYS A 103 16.68 13.78 12.76
N LEU A 104 15.96 12.65 12.70
CA LEU A 104 14.75 12.45 13.49
C LEU A 104 15.07 12.40 15.00
N GLU A 105 16.11 11.68 15.42
CA GLU A 105 16.55 11.69 16.82
C GLU A 105 16.92 13.10 17.29
N GLY A 106 17.64 13.87 16.46
CA GLY A 106 17.96 15.27 16.73
C GLY A 106 16.73 16.17 16.85
N ALA A 107 15.61 15.78 16.26
CA ALA A 107 14.31 16.45 16.39
C ALA A 107 13.42 15.87 17.52
N GLY A 108 13.96 14.98 18.36
CA GLY A 108 13.29 14.44 19.54
C GLY A 108 12.52 13.14 19.31
N TYR A 109 12.63 12.53 18.12
CA TYR A 109 12.04 11.20 17.87
C TYR A 109 12.86 10.12 18.57
N GLN A 110 12.19 9.06 19.02
CA GLN A 110 12.82 7.93 19.71
C GLN A 110 12.67 6.66 18.90
N ILE A 111 13.75 5.90 18.76
CA ILE A 111 13.70 4.55 18.18
C ILE A 111 12.93 3.64 19.14
N ILE A 112 11.87 3.00 18.63
CA ILE A 112 11.08 2.00 19.36
C ILE A 112 11.67 0.61 19.13
N SER A 113 11.88 0.23 17.85
CA SER A 113 12.35 -1.08 17.46
C SER A 113 12.95 -1.07 16.06
N ARG A 114 13.62 -2.15 15.70
CA ARG A 114 13.91 -2.47 14.29
C ARG A 114 12.66 -3.06 13.63
N LEU A 115 12.44 -2.70 12.36
CA LEU A 115 11.40 -3.35 11.56
C LEU A 115 11.83 -4.76 11.15
N ALA A 116 10.86 -5.60 10.78
CA ALA A 116 11.13 -6.91 10.18
C ALA A 116 11.80 -6.80 8.79
N ILE A 117 11.65 -5.64 8.14
CA ILE A 117 12.37 -5.23 6.93
C ILE A 117 13.46 -4.23 7.32
N SER A 118 14.28 -3.79 6.35
CA SER A 118 15.31 -2.79 6.63
C SER A 118 14.69 -1.46 7.09
N GLY A 119 15.02 -1.01 8.29
CA GLY A 119 14.49 0.23 8.84
C GLY A 119 14.20 0.20 10.34
N TYR A 120 13.55 1.24 10.83
CA TYR A 120 13.23 1.43 12.24
C TYR A 120 11.81 1.97 12.43
N ALA A 121 11.12 1.45 13.46
CA ALA A 121 9.95 2.10 14.02
C ALA A 121 10.41 3.18 14.99
N MET A 122 9.89 4.38 14.84
CA MET A 122 10.23 5.55 15.67
C MET A 122 8.95 6.18 16.21
N ARG A 123 9.05 6.94 17.29
CA ARG A 123 7.94 7.69 17.90
C ARG A 123 8.28 9.17 17.96
N SER A 124 7.36 10.00 17.46
CA SER A 124 7.48 11.44 17.54
C SER A 124 7.37 11.96 18.99
N PRO A 125 7.76 13.20 19.27
CA PRO A 125 7.53 13.83 20.58
C PRO A 125 6.06 13.85 20.99
N GLU A 126 5.13 13.90 20.03
CA GLU A 126 3.69 13.88 20.24
C GLU A 126 3.11 12.45 20.39
N GLY A 127 3.95 11.42 20.32
CA GLY A 127 3.56 10.02 20.52
C GLY A 127 3.10 9.31 19.24
N ILE A 128 3.24 9.90 18.07
CA ILE A 128 2.86 9.30 16.78
C ILE A 128 3.96 8.34 16.31
N GLU A 129 3.57 7.14 15.89
CA GLU A 129 4.49 6.14 15.37
C GLU A 129 4.78 6.38 13.88
N ILE A 130 6.07 6.25 13.53
CA ILE A 130 6.57 6.41 12.17
C ILE A 130 7.49 5.24 11.85
N ASP A 131 7.23 4.55 10.75
CA ASP A 131 8.11 3.52 10.22
C ASP A 131 9.03 4.13 9.15
N VAL A 132 10.33 4.16 9.44
CA VAL A 132 11.37 4.61 8.50
C VAL A 132 11.91 3.40 7.77
N ILE A 133 11.47 3.21 6.52
CA ILE A 133 11.81 2.06 5.69
C ILE A 133 13.00 2.42 4.79
N PHE A 134 14.04 1.60 4.80
CA PHE A 134 15.20 1.75 3.95
C PHE A 134 15.03 0.93 2.68
N GLY A 135 14.93 1.60 1.54
CA GLY A 135 14.69 0.99 0.24
C GLY A 135 15.95 0.90 -0.61
N SER A 136 16.12 -0.26 -1.26
CA SER A 136 17.15 -0.52 -2.28
C SER A 136 16.54 -1.03 -3.58
N HIS A 137 15.27 -0.71 -3.82
CA HIS A 137 14.54 -1.18 -5.00
C HIS A 137 15.12 -0.58 -6.29
N PRO A 138 15.20 -1.37 -7.39
CA PRO A 138 15.74 -0.88 -8.67
C PRO A 138 14.93 0.30 -9.26
N TRP A 139 13.65 0.43 -8.88
CA TRP A 139 12.75 1.49 -9.33
C TRP A 139 12.78 2.76 -8.45
N LEU A 140 13.60 2.81 -7.38
CA LEU A 140 13.57 3.91 -6.41
C LEU A 140 13.87 5.26 -7.07
N LYS A 141 14.83 5.30 -8.01
CA LYS A 141 15.17 6.53 -8.75
C LYS A 141 14.03 7.00 -9.65
N ASP A 142 13.41 6.07 -10.36
CA ASP A 142 12.28 6.38 -11.26
C ASP A 142 11.08 6.89 -10.44
N MET A 143 10.85 6.31 -9.27
CA MET A 143 9.80 6.71 -8.34
C MET A 143 9.93 8.16 -7.89
N LEU A 144 11.14 8.62 -7.55
CA LEU A 144 11.39 9.98 -7.08
C LEU A 144 11.05 11.07 -8.11
N VAL A 145 11.03 10.73 -9.40
CA VAL A 145 10.63 11.64 -10.48
C VAL A 145 9.09 11.74 -10.60
N HIS A 146 8.34 10.77 -10.07
CA HIS A 146 6.88 10.63 -10.22
C HIS A 146 6.14 10.77 -8.89
N LEU A 147 6.59 11.69 -8.03
CA LEU A 147 5.92 11.96 -6.77
C LEU A 147 4.57 12.64 -6.97
N LYS A 148 3.64 12.32 -6.08
CA LYS A 148 2.38 13.05 -5.92
C LYS A 148 2.42 13.85 -4.63
N SER A 149 1.54 14.84 -4.53
CA SER A 149 1.26 15.48 -3.25
C SER A 149 -0.09 14.99 -2.75
N ASP A 150 -0.17 14.67 -1.48
CA ASP A 150 -1.44 14.40 -0.85
C ASP A 150 -2.24 15.71 -0.62
N PRO A 151 -3.49 15.64 -0.13
CA PRO A 151 -4.29 16.83 0.15
C PRO A 151 -3.66 17.81 1.14
N ALA A 152 -2.71 17.36 1.99
CA ALA A 152 -1.97 18.19 2.95
C ALA A 152 -0.61 18.69 2.40
N GLY A 153 -0.30 18.37 1.14
CA GLY A 153 0.95 18.78 0.47
C GLY A 153 2.17 17.95 0.85
N TYR A 154 1.99 16.76 1.44
CA TYR A 154 3.13 15.86 1.72
C TYR A 154 3.56 15.09 0.46
N PRO A 155 4.87 14.78 0.32
CA PRO A 155 5.36 13.96 -0.78
C PRO A 155 4.87 12.51 -0.61
N VAL A 156 4.11 12.03 -1.57
CA VAL A 156 3.55 10.68 -1.57
C VAL A 156 4.08 9.92 -2.79
N ILE A 157 4.38 8.66 -2.60
CA ILE A 157 4.80 7.75 -3.66
C ILE A 157 3.76 7.70 -4.79
N GLY A 158 4.20 7.70 -6.05
CA GLY A 158 3.34 7.56 -7.23
C GLY A 158 2.55 6.25 -7.21
N LEU A 159 1.31 6.28 -7.73
CA LEU A 159 0.40 5.12 -7.72
C LEU A 159 1.06 3.82 -8.22
N PRO A 160 1.79 3.80 -9.35
CA PRO A 160 2.39 2.57 -9.85
C PRO A 160 3.34 1.91 -8.84
N TYR A 161 4.14 2.70 -8.16
CA TYR A 161 5.12 2.21 -7.19
C TYR A 161 4.49 1.83 -5.84
N LEU A 162 3.41 2.53 -5.43
CA LEU A 162 2.61 2.12 -4.27
C LEU A 162 1.96 0.76 -4.50
N ILE A 163 1.47 0.52 -5.72
CA ILE A 163 0.92 -0.79 -6.12
C ILE A 163 1.99 -1.87 -6.03
N LEU A 164 3.22 -1.63 -6.55
CA LEU A 164 4.33 -2.60 -6.42
C LEU A 164 4.61 -2.95 -4.96
N LEU A 165 4.74 -1.95 -4.08
CA LEU A 165 4.99 -2.17 -2.65
C LEU A 165 3.89 -3.00 -1.98
N LYS A 166 2.62 -2.67 -2.27
CA LYS A 166 1.48 -3.38 -1.68
C LYS A 166 1.32 -4.80 -2.23
N MET A 167 1.58 -5.00 -3.52
CA MET A 167 1.58 -6.34 -4.10
C MET A 167 2.71 -7.21 -3.52
N ALA A 168 3.87 -6.63 -3.23
CA ALA A 168 4.98 -7.33 -2.58
C ALA A 168 4.71 -7.65 -1.10
N ALA A 169 4.03 -6.78 -0.36
CA ALA A 169 3.73 -6.95 1.07
C ALA A 169 2.71 -8.07 1.35
N GLN A 170 1.78 -8.35 0.42
CA GLN A 170 0.88 -9.51 0.38
C GLN A 170 -0.04 -9.69 1.61
N ARG A 171 -0.33 -8.61 2.36
CA ARG A 171 -1.29 -8.64 3.46
C ARG A 171 -2.72 -8.51 2.91
N ALA A 172 -3.72 -9.08 3.59
CA ALA A 172 -5.12 -8.97 3.17
C ALA A 172 -5.57 -7.51 2.99
N GLN A 173 -5.11 -6.61 3.85
CA GLN A 173 -5.39 -5.18 3.77
C GLN A 173 -4.78 -4.55 2.51
N ASP A 174 -3.58 -4.98 2.09
CA ASP A 174 -2.93 -4.44 0.90
C ASP A 174 -3.71 -4.78 -0.38
N TRP A 175 -4.29 -5.98 -0.47
CA TRP A 175 -5.16 -6.37 -1.60
C TRP A 175 -6.42 -5.51 -1.67
N ALA A 176 -7.04 -5.23 -0.53
CA ALA A 176 -8.22 -4.36 -0.45
C ALA A 176 -7.87 -2.91 -0.84
N ASP A 177 -6.71 -2.41 -0.42
CA ASP A 177 -6.24 -1.08 -0.80
C ASP A 177 -5.94 -1.02 -2.30
N VAL A 178 -5.24 -2.02 -2.85
CA VAL A 178 -4.88 -2.10 -4.29
C VAL A 178 -6.14 -2.12 -5.15
N SER A 179 -7.07 -3.05 -4.91
CA SER A 179 -8.29 -3.12 -5.72
C SER A 179 -9.09 -1.82 -5.68
N ARG A 180 -9.18 -1.18 -4.51
CA ARG A 180 -9.90 0.09 -4.35
C ARG A 180 -9.23 1.25 -5.07
N MET A 181 -7.91 1.41 -4.95
CA MET A 181 -7.16 2.43 -5.67
C MET A 181 -7.27 2.24 -7.18
N LEU A 182 -7.11 1.00 -7.68
CA LEU A 182 -7.23 0.68 -9.10
C LEU A 182 -8.66 0.87 -9.62
N GLY A 183 -9.68 0.61 -8.81
CA GLY A 183 -11.09 0.87 -9.15
C GLY A 183 -11.37 2.35 -9.41
N LEU A 184 -10.72 3.23 -8.65
CA LEU A 184 -10.89 4.69 -8.71
C LEU A 184 -9.94 5.35 -9.72
N ALA A 185 -8.88 4.68 -10.14
CA ALA A 185 -7.88 5.22 -11.06
C ALA A 185 -8.47 5.45 -12.45
N SER A 186 -8.01 6.51 -13.14
CA SER A 186 -8.30 6.76 -14.55
C SER A 186 -7.61 5.74 -15.47
N ASP A 187 -8.03 5.65 -16.71
CA ASP A 187 -7.41 4.73 -17.68
C ASP A 187 -5.93 5.07 -17.90
N ILE A 188 -5.57 6.35 -17.91
CA ILE A 188 -4.17 6.82 -18.03
C ILE A 188 -3.34 6.30 -16.85
N GLU A 189 -3.85 6.45 -15.63
CA GLU A 189 -3.16 5.94 -14.42
C GLU A 189 -3.06 4.42 -14.42
N LEU A 190 -4.07 3.70 -14.92
CA LEU A 190 -4.02 2.25 -15.06
C LEU A 190 -2.96 1.81 -16.07
N ASP A 191 -2.80 2.54 -17.18
CA ASP A 191 -1.76 2.25 -18.18
C ASP A 191 -0.35 2.50 -17.62
N GLU A 192 -0.16 3.55 -16.83
CA GLU A 192 1.09 3.79 -16.08
C GLU A 192 1.38 2.65 -15.09
N VAL A 193 0.39 2.19 -14.33
CA VAL A 193 0.52 1.06 -13.40
C VAL A 193 0.91 -0.21 -14.15
N ARG A 194 0.24 -0.52 -15.27
CA ARG A 194 0.57 -1.69 -16.12
C ARG A 194 2.01 -1.64 -16.61
N ALA A 195 2.44 -0.48 -17.12
CA ALA A 195 3.78 -0.31 -17.64
C ALA A 195 4.86 -0.55 -16.57
N VAL A 196 4.64 -0.01 -15.36
CA VAL A 196 5.58 -0.17 -14.25
C VAL A 196 5.58 -1.60 -13.72
N VAL A 197 4.42 -2.25 -13.54
CA VAL A 197 4.34 -3.64 -13.10
C VAL A 197 4.95 -4.58 -14.15
N ALA A 198 4.67 -4.36 -15.45
CA ALA A 198 5.28 -5.16 -16.54
C ALA A 198 6.80 -5.04 -16.56
N ARG A 199 7.34 -3.86 -16.18
CA ARG A 199 8.78 -3.62 -16.15
C ARG A 199 9.49 -4.28 -14.98
N TYR A 200 8.90 -4.25 -13.79
CA TYR A 200 9.59 -4.62 -12.55
C TYR A 200 9.14 -5.96 -11.95
N THR A 201 7.89 -6.36 -12.19
CA THR A 201 7.29 -7.61 -11.70
C THR A 201 6.35 -8.21 -12.76
N PRO A 202 6.86 -8.56 -13.97
CA PRO A 202 6.01 -9.03 -15.09
C PRO A 202 5.17 -10.26 -14.73
N GLU A 203 5.61 -11.07 -13.78
CA GLU A 203 4.86 -12.21 -13.28
C GLU A 203 3.59 -11.84 -12.51
N ASP A 204 3.44 -10.57 -12.12
CA ASP A 204 2.30 -10.08 -11.35
C ASP A 204 1.19 -9.45 -12.21
N ILE A 205 1.37 -9.37 -13.54
CA ILE A 205 0.43 -8.73 -14.46
C ILE A 205 -0.96 -9.38 -14.42
N GLU A 206 -1.05 -10.72 -14.39
CA GLU A 206 -2.34 -11.43 -14.32
C GLU A 206 -3.11 -11.08 -13.03
N ASP A 207 -2.38 -10.98 -11.92
CA ASP A 207 -2.96 -10.61 -10.63
C ASP A 207 -3.38 -9.14 -10.61
N LEU A 208 -2.57 -8.25 -11.21
CA LEU A 208 -2.91 -6.83 -11.39
C LEU A 208 -4.21 -6.67 -12.17
N GLU A 209 -4.36 -7.29 -13.35
CA GLU A 209 -5.58 -7.20 -14.16
C GLU A 209 -6.80 -7.73 -13.38
N SER A 210 -6.59 -8.76 -12.58
CA SER A 210 -7.64 -9.28 -11.71
C SER A 210 -8.09 -8.28 -10.64
N LEU A 211 -7.14 -7.53 -10.06
CA LEU A 211 -7.43 -6.51 -9.05
C LEU A 211 -8.06 -5.26 -9.68
N ILE A 212 -7.66 -4.89 -10.91
CA ILE A 212 -8.32 -3.84 -11.70
C ILE A 212 -9.78 -4.23 -11.94
N PHE A 213 -10.03 -5.45 -12.44
CA PHE A 213 -11.39 -5.94 -12.67
C PHE A 213 -12.24 -5.89 -11.40
N ILE A 214 -11.73 -6.38 -10.28
CA ILE A 214 -12.43 -6.36 -8.99
C ILE A 214 -12.75 -4.92 -8.58
N GLY A 215 -11.75 -4.02 -8.62
CA GLY A 215 -11.93 -2.63 -8.21
C GLY A 215 -12.92 -1.88 -9.08
N LYS A 216 -12.85 -2.02 -10.41
CA LYS A 216 -13.80 -1.40 -11.34
C LYS A 216 -15.21 -1.93 -11.10
N LYS A 217 -15.35 -3.26 -10.91
CA LYS A 217 -16.65 -3.90 -10.65
C LYS A 217 -17.31 -3.42 -9.36
N GLU A 218 -16.53 -3.19 -8.31
CA GLU A 218 -17.03 -2.64 -7.03
C GLU A 218 -17.53 -1.20 -7.17
N GLN A 219 -17.00 -0.42 -8.13
CA GLN A 219 -17.41 0.98 -8.38
C GLN A 219 -18.59 1.09 -9.35
N GLU A 220 -19.00 0.00 -10.04
CA GLU A 220 -20.18 0.04 -10.91
C GLU A 220 -21.43 0.38 -10.10
N VAL A 221 -22.31 1.21 -10.70
CA VAL A 221 -23.62 1.48 -10.13
C VAL A 221 -24.45 0.17 -10.17
N PRO A 222 -25.06 -0.25 -9.05
CA PRO A 222 -25.95 -1.43 -9.08
C PRO A 222 -27.04 -1.25 -10.13
N PRO A 223 -27.43 -2.32 -10.85
CA PRO A 223 -28.58 -2.24 -11.74
C PRO A 223 -29.81 -1.81 -10.94
N THR A 224 -30.52 -0.82 -11.43
CA THR A 224 -31.78 -0.37 -10.85
C THR A 224 -32.73 -1.57 -10.88
N THR A 225 -33.10 -2.10 -9.74
CA THR A 225 -34.21 -3.06 -9.64
C THR A 225 -35.49 -2.30 -9.91
N GLU A 226 -36.04 -2.44 -11.14
CA GLU A 226 -37.43 -2.10 -11.42
C GLU A 226 -38.36 -3.03 -10.69
#